data_146ac3f4ebfd56b6f0a62260c06c68a0
#
_entry.id   146ac3f4ebfd56b6f0a62260c06c68a0
#
_cell.length_a   1.000
_cell.length_b   1.000
_cell.length_c   1.000
_cell.angle_alpha   90.00
_cell.angle_beta   90.00
_cell.angle_gamma   90.00
#
_symmetry.space_group_name_H-M   'P 1'
#
loop_
_entity.id
_entity.type
_entity.pdbx_description
1 polymer ?
#
loop_
_entity_poly.entity_id
_entity_poly.type
_entity_poly.pdbx_seq_one_letter_code
_entity_poly.pdbx_strand_id
1 'polypeptide(L)'
;MTYSGHSSLFVGNVKEGLKELGPVPRLAIAQDLTTGEIMLLHCDQDWEVLGRGGGYESIPKAKASAERAYHGVSSRWIDHKVSETEALSFRDEMWADQRCSFCEKTPLDFNMMIKRKDARICDACIEEFHKMLHEEGDKS
;
A
#
# COMPACT_ATOMS: atom_id res chain seq x y z
N MET A 1 -4.70 22.80 -4.39
CA MET A 1 -6.10 22.36 -4.21
C MET A 1 -6.87 23.36 -3.37
N THR A 2 -8.16 23.55 -3.65
CA THR A 2 -9.01 24.44 -2.86
C THR A 2 -9.91 23.56 -1.98
N TYR A 3 -9.80 23.74 -0.68
CA TYR A 3 -10.61 23.02 0.27
C TYR A 3 -12.01 23.62 0.36
N SER A 4 -13.04 22.78 0.26
CA SER A 4 -14.44 23.22 0.31
C SER A 4 -14.97 23.49 1.71
N GLY A 5 -14.26 23.11 2.74
CA GLY A 5 -14.69 23.23 4.12
C GLY A 5 -15.64 22.13 4.62
N HIS A 6 -16.00 21.20 3.75
CA HIS A 6 -17.00 20.16 4.05
C HIS A 6 -16.44 18.75 4.15
N SER A 7 -15.14 18.57 3.95
CA SER A 7 -14.51 17.27 4.01
C SER A 7 -13.28 17.29 4.90
N SER A 8 -13.19 16.31 5.75
CA SER A 8 -12.05 16.07 6.62
C SER A 8 -11.57 14.64 6.47
N LEU A 9 -10.29 14.45 6.58
CA LEU A 9 -9.69 13.14 6.66
C LEU A 9 -9.56 12.74 8.12
N PHE A 10 -9.99 11.54 8.43
CA PHE A 10 -9.86 10.96 9.76
C PHE A 10 -8.89 9.79 9.73
N VAL A 11 -7.96 9.79 10.67
CA VAL A 11 -7.06 8.67 10.89
C VAL A 11 -7.36 8.06 12.25
N GLY A 12 -7.59 6.75 12.25
CA GLY A 12 -7.87 5.98 13.46
C GLY A 12 -6.65 5.20 13.93
N ASN A 13 -6.37 5.31 15.22
CA ASN A 13 -5.49 4.40 15.94
C ASN A 13 -6.34 3.65 16.94
N VAL A 14 -6.19 2.32 17.02
CA VAL A 14 -6.97 1.46 17.92
C VAL A 14 -6.90 1.91 19.38
N LYS A 15 -5.82 2.58 19.77
CA LYS A 15 -5.60 3.06 21.15
C LYS A 15 -6.04 4.50 21.39
N GLU A 16 -6.11 5.32 20.37
CA GLU A 16 -6.29 6.77 20.50
C GLU A 16 -7.61 7.28 19.88
N GLY A 17 -8.30 6.43 19.14
CA GLY A 17 -9.49 6.83 18.42
C GLY A 17 -9.21 7.57 17.11
N LEU A 18 -10.26 8.12 16.52
CA LEU A 18 -10.18 8.84 15.25
C LEU A 18 -9.67 10.27 15.47
N LYS A 19 -8.65 10.64 14.73
CA LYS A 19 -8.10 12.00 14.70
C LYS A 19 -8.42 12.66 13.37
N GLU A 20 -9.00 13.84 13.42
CA GLU A 20 -9.23 14.65 12.24
C GLU A 20 -7.92 15.29 11.77
N LEU A 21 -7.55 15.06 10.50
CA LEU A 21 -6.36 15.66 9.89
C LEU A 21 -6.68 16.93 9.11
N GLY A 22 -7.96 17.19 8.78
CA GLY A 22 -8.36 18.30 7.95
C GLY A 22 -8.00 18.12 6.47
N PRO A 23 -7.95 19.22 5.70
CA PRO A 23 -7.65 19.17 4.28
C PRO A 23 -6.20 18.76 4.03
N VAL A 24 -5.99 17.93 3.00
CA VAL A 24 -4.65 17.46 2.62
C VAL A 24 -4.11 18.25 1.41
N PRO A 25 -2.78 18.43 1.30
CA PRO A 25 -2.20 19.21 0.20
C PRO A 25 -2.19 18.48 -1.15
N ARG A 26 -2.24 17.15 -1.15
CA ARG A 26 -2.12 16.33 -2.37
C ARG A 26 -3.12 15.20 -2.40
N LEU A 27 -3.63 14.92 -3.62
CA LEU A 27 -4.49 13.78 -3.90
C LEU A 27 -3.90 12.97 -5.05
N ALA A 28 -4.03 11.66 -4.97
CA ALA A 28 -3.70 10.75 -6.05
C ALA A 28 -4.84 9.76 -6.29
N ILE A 29 -5.06 9.39 -7.53
CA ILE A 29 -5.93 8.27 -7.90
C ILE A 29 -5.03 7.17 -8.41
N ALA A 30 -5.16 5.99 -7.82
CA ALA A 30 -4.37 4.82 -8.16
C ALA A 30 -5.27 3.60 -8.33
N GLN A 31 -4.80 2.66 -9.12
CA GLN A 31 -5.43 1.35 -9.27
C GLN A 31 -4.56 0.30 -8.60
N ASP A 32 -5.16 -0.52 -7.74
CA ASP A 32 -4.49 -1.64 -7.12
C ASP A 32 -4.13 -2.69 -8.17
N LEU A 33 -2.87 -3.12 -8.22
CA LEU A 33 -2.39 -4.08 -9.21
C LEU A 33 -2.94 -5.48 -9.01
N THR A 34 -3.33 -5.82 -7.79
CA THR A 34 -3.81 -7.16 -7.45
C THR A 34 -5.32 -7.28 -7.61
N THR A 35 -6.07 -6.31 -7.08
CA THR A 35 -7.54 -6.33 -7.05
C THR A 35 -8.18 -5.57 -8.20
N GLY A 36 -7.45 -4.66 -8.84
CA GLY A 36 -7.99 -3.73 -9.84
C GLY A 36 -8.82 -2.59 -9.24
N GLU A 37 -8.91 -2.52 -7.92
CA GLU A 37 -9.67 -1.50 -7.21
C GLU A 37 -9.11 -0.10 -7.47
N ILE A 38 -9.99 0.85 -7.73
CA ILE A 38 -9.61 2.25 -7.90
C ILE A 38 -9.75 2.96 -6.55
N MET A 39 -8.67 3.61 -6.14
CA MET A 39 -8.54 4.26 -4.84
C MET A 39 -8.25 5.75 -5.01
N LEU A 40 -8.82 6.56 -4.13
CA LEU A 40 -8.45 7.96 -3.95
C LEU A 40 -7.55 8.05 -2.71
N LEU A 41 -6.32 8.47 -2.91
CA LEU A 41 -5.32 8.59 -1.87
C LEU A 41 -5.20 10.04 -1.41
N HIS A 42 -5.21 10.25 -0.12
CA HIS A 42 -5.00 11.54 0.53
C HIS A 42 -3.56 11.58 1.04
N CYS A 43 -2.77 12.50 0.53
CA CYS A 43 -1.33 12.52 0.75
C CYS A 43 -0.87 13.84 1.36
N ASP A 44 0.23 13.78 2.09
CA ASP A 44 0.94 14.97 2.55
C ASP A 44 1.79 15.60 1.45
N GLN A 45 2.64 16.55 1.80
CA GLN A 45 3.50 17.26 0.86
C GLN A 45 4.59 16.38 0.23
N ASP A 46 4.96 15.30 0.90
CA ASP A 46 5.97 14.34 0.45
C ASP A 46 5.37 13.12 -0.26
N TRP A 47 4.05 13.15 -0.53
CA TRP A 47 3.28 12.07 -1.12
C TRP A 47 3.11 10.84 -0.22
N GLU A 48 3.36 10.98 1.09
CA GLU A 48 3.00 9.91 2.02
C GLU A 48 1.48 9.80 2.13
N VAL A 49 0.97 8.58 2.07
CA VAL A 49 -0.47 8.32 2.14
C VAL A 49 -0.94 8.40 3.58
N LEU A 50 -1.74 9.42 3.87
CA LEU A 50 -2.35 9.64 5.19
C LEU A 50 -3.69 8.91 5.34
N GLY A 51 -4.37 8.67 4.23
CA GLY A 51 -5.63 7.96 4.21
C GLY A 51 -6.06 7.63 2.80
N ARG A 52 -7.03 6.72 2.67
CA ARG A 52 -7.56 6.30 1.36
C ARG A 52 -9.06 6.11 1.39
N GLY A 53 -9.71 6.49 0.28
CA GLY A 53 -11.04 6.03 -0.07
C GLY A 53 -10.92 5.01 -1.20
N GLY A 54 -11.62 3.91 -1.09
CA GLY A 54 -11.56 2.82 -2.07
C GLY A 54 -12.92 2.43 -2.62
N GLY A 55 -12.92 1.44 -3.51
CA GLY A 55 -14.12 0.86 -4.08
C GLY A 55 -14.80 1.72 -5.13
N TYR A 56 -14.09 2.63 -5.77
CA TYR A 56 -14.65 3.39 -6.89
C TYR A 56 -14.75 2.50 -8.13
N GLU A 57 -15.88 2.56 -8.82
CA GLU A 57 -16.11 1.78 -10.03
C GLU A 57 -15.29 2.28 -11.23
N SER A 58 -14.88 3.54 -11.20
CA SER A 58 -14.14 4.16 -12.30
C SER A 58 -13.33 5.37 -11.83
N ILE A 59 -12.33 5.74 -12.63
CA ILE A 59 -11.52 6.95 -12.39
C ILE A 59 -12.42 8.21 -12.37
N PRO A 60 -13.37 8.39 -13.31
CA PRO A 60 -14.30 9.53 -13.25
C PRO A 60 -15.08 9.63 -11.94
N LYS A 61 -15.52 8.51 -11.37
CA LYS A 61 -16.23 8.50 -10.07
C LYS A 61 -15.31 8.89 -8.91
N ALA A 62 -14.07 8.45 -8.91
CA ALA A 62 -13.06 8.88 -7.94
C ALA A 62 -12.78 10.39 -8.04
N LYS A 63 -12.65 10.91 -9.26
CA LYS A 63 -12.49 12.35 -9.53
C LYS A 63 -13.68 13.16 -9.04
N ALA A 64 -14.90 12.68 -9.28
CA ALA A 64 -16.11 13.34 -8.80
C ALA A 64 -16.18 13.39 -7.27
N SER A 65 -15.75 12.32 -6.60
CA SER A 65 -15.65 12.29 -5.14
C SER A 65 -14.64 13.31 -4.62
N ALA A 66 -13.48 13.41 -5.26
CA ALA A 66 -12.46 14.39 -4.93
C ALA A 66 -12.96 15.83 -5.11
N GLU A 67 -13.69 16.12 -6.18
CA GLU A 67 -14.26 17.45 -6.46
C GLU A 67 -15.27 17.88 -5.41
N ARG A 68 -16.04 16.96 -4.86
CA ARG A 68 -16.98 17.27 -3.76
C ARG A 68 -16.27 17.74 -2.50
N ALA A 69 -15.10 17.19 -2.22
CA ALA A 69 -14.29 17.55 -1.05
C ALA A 69 -13.37 18.75 -1.31
N TYR A 70 -12.84 18.85 -2.51
CA TYR A 70 -11.85 19.85 -2.89
C TYR A 70 -12.26 20.52 -4.21
N HIS A 71 -13.03 21.59 -4.13
CA HIS A 71 -13.51 22.30 -5.31
C HIS A 71 -12.36 22.82 -6.18
N GLY A 72 -12.49 22.63 -7.49
CA GLY A 72 -11.50 23.05 -8.47
C GLY A 72 -10.41 22.02 -8.75
N VAL A 73 -10.41 20.86 -8.07
CA VAL A 73 -9.42 19.80 -8.32
C VAL A 73 -9.58 19.16 -9.69
N SER A 74 -10.79 19.18 -10.25
CA SER A 74 -11.10 18.60 -11.57
C SER A 74 -10.24 19.14 -12.71
N SER A 75 -9.80 20.39 -12.62
CA SER A 75 -8.95 21.01 -13.63
C SER A 75 -7.44 20.82 -13.38
N ARG A 76 -7.07 20.12 -12.30
CA ARG A 76 -5.69 19.98 -11.84
C ARG A 76 -5.13 18.57 -11.92
N TRP A 77 -5.90 17.62 -12.42
CA TRP A 77 -5.42 16.25 -12.57
C TRP A 77 -4.34 16.17 -13.64
N ILE A 78 -3.24 15.51 -13.29
CA ILE A 78 -2.15 15.18 -14.21
C ILE A 78 -2.15 13.66 -14.37
N ASP A 79 -2.23 13.21 -15.59
CA ASP A 79 -2.15 11.78 -15.90
C ASP A 79 -0.67 11.38 -16.05
N HIS A 80 -0.20 10.63 -15.06
CA HIS A 80 1.11 9.99 -15.11
C HIS A 80 0.95 8.60 -15.72
N LYS A 81 0.95 8.49 -17.02
CA LYS A 81 0.76 7.25 -17.78
C LYS A 81 1.76 6.16 -17.41
N VAL A 82 1.64 5.65 -16.19
CA VAL A 82 2.46 4.55 -15.68
C VAL A 82 1.89 3.24 -16.20
N SER A 83 2.70 2.47 -16.92
CA SER A 83 2.30 1.14 -17.36
C SER A 83 2.31 0.15 -16.20
N GLU A 84 1.56 -0.94 -16.34
CA GLU A 84 1.56 -2.03 -15.36
C GLU A 84 2.98 -2.58 -15.16
N THR A 85 3.75 -2.72 -16.24
CA THR A 85 5.13 -3.20 -16.20
C THR A 85 6.03 -2.28 -15.37
N GLU A 86 5.92 -0.97 -15.54
CA GLU A 86 6.68 0.01 -14.74
C GLU A 86 6.30 -0.04 -13.27
N ALA A 87 5.00 -0.14 -12.97
CA ALA A 87 4.50 -0.23 -11.60
C ALA A 87 4.98 -1.51 -10.90
N LEU A 88 4.95 -2.65 -11.59
CA LEU A 88 5.46 -3.93 -11.08
C LEU A 88 6.98 -3.88 -10.85
N SER A 89 7.72 -3.30 -11.77
CA SER A 89 9.17 -3.13 -11.65
C SER A 89 9.53 -2.27 -10.43
N PHE A 90 8.86 -1.16 -10.25
CA PHE A 90 9.03 -0.28 -9.08
C PHE A 90 8.72 -1.00 -7.77
N ARG A 91 7.63 -1.77 -7.73
CA ARG A 91 7.26 -2.59 -6.59
C ARG A 91 8.36 -3.61 -6.25
N ASP A 92 8.89 -4.28 -7.26
CA ASP A 92 9.94 -5.29 -7.09
C ASP A 92 11.23 -4.66 -6.55
N GLU A 93 11.61 -3.49 -7.03
CA GLU A 93 12.75 -2.72 -6.49
C GLU A 93 12.51 -2.30 -5.04
N MET A 94 11.32 -1.80 -4.73
CA MET A 94 10.95 -1.35 -3.39
C MET A 94 10.98 -2.48 -2.37
N TRP A 95 10.68 -3.71 -2.79
CA TRP A 95 10.64 -4.87 -1.92
C TRP A 95 11.86 -5.76 -2.00
N ALA A 96 12.89 -5.40 -2.80
CA ALA A 96 14.11 -6.19 -2.92
C ALA A 96 14.73 -6.50 -1.55
N ASP A 97 14.75 -5.53 -0.64
CA ASP A 97 15.28 -5.69 0.72
C ASP A 97 14.31 -6.36 1.71
N GLN A 98 13.10 -6.69 1.27
CA GLN A 98 12.04 -7.25 2.10
C GLN A 98 11.64 -8.66 1.67
N ARG A 99 12.27 -9.19 0.65
CA ARG A 99 12.02 -10.57 0.19
C ARG A 99 12.70 -11.59 1.10
N CYS A 100 12.06 -12.74 1.27
CA CYS A 100 12.70 -13.87 1.92
C CYS A 100 13.96 -14.30 1.14
N SER A 101 15.08 -14.49 1.83
CA SER A 101 16.35 -14.90 1.19
C SER A 101 16.31 -16.32 0.65
N PHE A 102 15.37 -17.15 1.06
CA PHE A 102 15.27 -18.57 0.71
C PHE A 102 14.25 -18.86 -0.37
N CYS A 103 13.05 -18.30 -0.29
CA CYS A 103 11.99 -18.55 -1.26
C CYS A 103 11.64 -17.34 -2.14
N GLU A 104 12.25 -16.19 -1.89
CA GLU A 104 12.04 -14.93 -2.62
C GLU A 104 10.62 -14.34 -2.53
N LYS A 105 9.76 -14.89 -1.69
CA LYS A 105 8.42 -14.35 -1.46
C LYS A 105 8.47 -12.93 -0.90
N THR A 106 7.49 -12.14 -1.27
CA THR A 106 7.34 -10.75 -0.81
C THR A 106 6.48 -10.68 0.45
N PRO A 107 6.45 -9.53 1.15
CA PRO A 107 5.58 -9.34 2.31
C PRO A 107 4.10 -9.58 2.08
N LEU A 108 3.64 -9.64 0.83
CA LEU A 108 2.26 -10.01 0.50
C LEU A 108 1.98 -11.51 0.65
N ASP A 109 3.03 -12.34 0.61
CA ASP A 109 2.92 -13.80 0.55
C ASP A 109 3.22 -14.49 1.87
N PHE A 110 3.63 -13.74 2.89
CA PHE A 110 3.91 -14.29 4.22
C PHE A 110 3.40 -13.35 5.33
N ASN A 111 3.24 -13.90 6.54
CA ASN A 111 2.71 -13.15 7.67
C ASN A 111 3.81 -12.58 8.57
N MET A 112 4.95 -13.25 8.64
CA MET A 112 6.04 -12.89 9.53
C MET A 112 7.39 -13.17 8.88
N MET A 113 8.37 -12.34 9.21
CA MET A 113 9.75 -12.52 8.77
C MET A 113 10.73 -12.25 9.91
N ILE A 114 11.73 -13.10 10.02
CA ILE A 114 12.89 -12.87 10.88
C ILE A 114 14.01 -12.30 10.04
N LYS A 115 14.53 -11.16 10.47
CA LYS A 115 15.64 -10.45 9.85
C LYS A 115 16.89 -10.55 10.71
N ARG A 116 18.01 -10.87 10.09
CA ARG A 116 19.29 -10.89 10.78
C ARG A 116 20.42 -10.54 9.82
N LYS A 117 21.15 -9.44 10.09
CA LYS A 117 22.19 -8.93 9.20
C LYS A 117 21.70 -8.89 7.73
N ASP A 118 22.30 -9.71 6.89
CA ASP A 118 21.99 -9.78 5.45
C ASP A 118 21.02 -10.91 5.07
N ALA A 119 20.48 -11.64 6.05
CA ALA A 119 19.57 -12.74 5.84
C ALA A 119 18.15 -12.45 6.34
N ARG A 120 17.17 -12.89 5.59
CA ARG A 120 15.74 -12.80 5.91
C ARG A 120 15.10 -14.14 5.67
N ILE A 121 14.27 -14.59 6.60
CA ILE A 121 13.52 -15.84 6.48
C ILE A 121 12.05 -15.61 6.83
N CYS A 122 11.15 -16.02 5.94
CA CYS A 122 9.71 -15.95 6.17
C CYS A 122 9.21 -17.14 7.02
N ASP A 123 8.04 -16.98 7.62
CA ASP A 123 7.38 -18.00 8.45
C ASP A 123 7.21 -19.34 7.73
N ALA A 124 6.83 -19.34 6.44
CA ALA A 124 6.69 -20.56 5.65
C ALA A 124 8.01 -21.34 5.52
N CYS A 125 9.13 -20.63 5.28
CA CYS A 125 10.46 -21.26 5.23
C CYS A 125 10.90 -21.79 6.62
N ILE A 126 10.56 -21.08 7.67
CA ILE A 126 10.84 -21.55 9.04
C ILE A 126 10.12 -22.85 9.32
N GLU A 127 8.86 -22.97 8.97
CA GLU A 127 8.08 -24.19 9.14
C GLU A 127 8.62 -25.35 8.30
N GLU A 128 8.98 -25.08 7.05
CA GLU A 128 9.59 -26.08 6.18
C GLU A 128 10.90 -26.61 6.72
N PHE A 129 11.79 -25.73 7.12
CA PHE A 129 13.09 -26.11 7.70
C PHE A 129 12.95 -26.82 9.04
N HIS A 130 11.98 -26.46 9.85
CA HIS A 130 11.66 -27.13 11.09
C HIS A 130 11.25 -28.58 10.84
N LYS A 131 10.38 -28.84 9.85
CA LYS A 131 10.01 -30.19 9.44
C LYS A 131 11.21 -31.00 8.95
N MET A 132 12.05 -30.43 8.12
CA MET A 132 13.26 -31.08 7.62
C MET A 132 14.19 -31.52 8.75
N LEU A 133 14.40 -30.66 9.74
CA LEU A 133 15.24 -30.97 10.90
C LEU A 133 14.66 -32.11 11.75
N HIS A 134 13.35 -32.18 11.90
CA HIS A 134 12.68 -33.24 12.66
C HIS A 134 12.63 -34.56 11.89
N GLU A 135 12.48 -34.53 10.60
CA GLU A 135 12.53 -35.73 9.75
C GLU A 135 13.91 -36.40 9.74
N GLU A 136 14.97 -35.60 9.71
CA GLU A 136 16.35 -36.10 9.83
C GLU A 136 16.64 -36.67 11.21
N GLY A 137 16.05 -36.13 12.26
CA GLY A 137 16.17 -36.65 13.63
C GLY A 137 15.53 -37.99 13.84
N ASP A 138 14.43 -38.31 13.12
CA ASP A 138 13.70 -39.56 13.21
C ASP A 138 14.38 -40.73 12.44
N LYS A 139 15.37 -40.43 11.64
CA LYS A 139 16.11 -41.44 10.83
C LYS A 139 17.37 -41.99 11.49
N SER A 140 17.68 -41.53 12.67
CA SER A 140 18.86 -42.01 13.42
C SER A 140 18.58 -43.22 14.28
#